data_6c62e4169c1484dc63a5da2b3062dc4f
#
_entry.id   6c62e4169c1484dc63a5da2b3062dc4f
#
_cell.length_a   1.000
_cell.length_b   1.000
_cell.length_c   1.000
_cell.angle_alpha   90.00
_cell.angle_beta   90.00
_cell.angle_gamma   90.00
#
_symmetry.space_group_name_H-M   'P 1'
#
loop_
_entity.id
_entity.type
_entity.pdbx_description
1 polymer ?
#
loop_
_entity_poly.entity_id
_entity_poly.type
_entity_poly.pdbx_seq_one_letter_code
_entity_poly.pdbx_strand_id
1 'polypeptide(L)'
;KKSVDASLKRLNTDHVDLFQSHRDDKDTPQEETLSTYGELIKEGKIRYIGASNFEAPRLAEAAKIAKDKGLPGYVSLQPHYNLLERPLFEGPLEDECVKQGIGVIPYWPLAAGFLSGKYRSEADLGKSPRGPGLKKYLNDKGLAVLKALDAAGKKHDASNVTVALAWLMQRKSITAPIVSATSLEQLKTLIAAPALKLDAESVAALDKASA
;
A
#
# COMPACT_ATOMS: atom_id res chain seq x y z
N LYS A 1 -16.21 18.01 -4.79
CA LYS A 1 -16.52 18.86 -3.63
C LYS A 1 -17.48 18.19 -2.64
N LYS A 2 -18.68 17.75 -3.05
CA LYS A 2 -19.68 17.12 -2.15
C LYS A 2 -19.11 15.95 -1.31
N SER A 3 -18.20 15.15 -1.87
CA SER A 3 -17.56 14.04 -1.17
C SER A 3 -16.66 14.52 -0.02
N VAL A 4 -15.93 15.61 -0.22
CA VAL A 4 -15.09 16.23 0.82
C VAL A 4 -15.98 16.77 1.94
N ASP A 5 -17.00 17.58 1.61
CA ASP A 5 -17.92 18.14 2.61
C ASP A 5 -18.60 17.05 3.44
N ALA A 6 -19.03 15.95 2.80
CA ALA A 6 -19.62 14.81 3.49
C ALA A 6 -18.59 14.08 4.41
N SER A 7 -17.32 14.03 4.03
CA SER A 7 -16.25 13.45 4.84
C SER A 7 -15.97 14.31 6.06
N LEU A 8 -15.83 15.62 5.89
CA LEU A 8 -15.60 16.57 6.98
C LEU A 8 -16.72 16.51 8.01
N LYS A 9 -17.97 16.46 7.54
CA LYS A 9 -19.14 16.30 8.45
C LYS A 9 -19.08 15.00 9.24
N ARG A 10 -18.76 13.86 8.59
CA ARG A 10 -18.68 12.57 9.29
C ARG A 10 -17.52 12.49 10.28
N LEU A 11 -16.39 13.12 9.94
CA LEU A 11 -15.20 13.17 10.80
C LEU A 11 -15.31 14.24 11.90
N ASN A 12 -16.32 15.09 11.85
CA ASN A 12 -16.49 16.24 12.75
C ASN A 12 -15.25 17.13 12.82
N THR A 13 -14.74 17.52 11.65
CA THR A 13 -13.56 18.37 11.48
C THR A 13 -13.79 19.38 10.35
N ASP A 14 -13.03 20.45 10.35
CA ASP A 14 -13.07 21.48 9.30
C ASP A 14 -12.09 21.18 8.14
N HIS A 15 -11.12 20.27 8.33
CA HIS A 15 -10.16 19.89 7.29
C HIS A 15 -9.70 18.44 7.42
N VAL A 16 -9.09 17.95 6.35
CA VAL A 16 -8.30 16.71 6.34
C VAL A 16 -6.90 16.98 5.79
N ASP A 17 -5.88 16.32 6.35
CA ASP A 17 -4.49 16.53 5.93
C ASP A 17 -4.22 15.92 4.55
N LEU A 18 -4.70 14.72 4.29
CA LEU A 18 -4.52 14.01 3.02
C LEU A 18 -5.86 13.50 2.49
N PHE A 19 -6.26 13.99 1.33
CA PHE A 19 -7.44 13.50 0.61
C PHE A 19 -7.00 12.75 -0.64
N GLN A 20 -7.45 11.49 -0.80
CA GLN A 20 -6.97 10.64 -1.88
C GLN A 20 -8.02 10.36 -2.95
N SER A 21 -7.64 10.46 -4.22
CA SER A 21 -8.38 9.87 -5.33
C SER A 21 -8.32 8.36 -5.21
N HIS A 22 -9.47 7.71 -4.95
CA HIS A 22 -9.52 6.25 -4.76
C HIS A 22 -9.14 5.49 -6.03
N ARG A 23 -9.49 6.04 -7.19
CA ARG A 23 -9.17 5.49 -8.53
C ARG A 23 -8.98 6.61 -9.51
N ASP A 24 -8.21 6.33 -10.57
CA ASP A 24 -8.16 7.16 -11.77
C ASP A 24 -9.51 7.08 -12.50
N ASP A 25 -10.06 8.22 -12.84
CA ASP A 25 -11.20 8.34 -13.75
C ASP A 25 -10.67 8.77 -15.12
N LYS A 26 -10.61 7.81 -16.05
CA LYS A 26 -10.04 8.04 -17.39
C LYS A 26 -10.93 8.94 -18.27
N ASP A 27 -12.19 9.10 -17.93
CA ASP A 27 -13.14 9.94 -18.66
C ASP A 27 -13.09 11.41 -18.19
N THR A 28 -12.56 11.67 -16.99
CA THR A 28 -12.36 13.02 -16.47
C THR A 28 -10.93 13.51 -16.75
N PRO A 29 -10.75 14.69 -17.41
CA PRO A 29 -9.44 15.29 -17.57
C PRO A 29 -8.74 15.51 -16.23
N GLN A 30 -7.47 15.14 -16.11
CA GLN A 30 -6.72 15.30 -14.86
C GLN A 30 -6.62 16.75 -14.41
N GLU A 31 -6.54 17.68 -15.36
CA GLU A 31 -6.55 19.12 -15.07
C GLU A 31 -7.80 19.55 -14.29
N GLU A 32 -8.98 19.07 -14.66
CA GLU A 32 -10.22 19.38 -13.97
C GLU A 32 -10.20 18.85 -12.53
N THR A 33 -9.73 17.61 -12.35
CA THR A 33 -9.58 17.01 -11.03
C THR A 33 -8.60 17.81 -10.15
N LEU A 34 -7.40 18.11 -10.68
CA LEU A 34 -6.36 18.85 -9.96
C LEU A 34 -6.77 20.28 -9.66
N SER A 35 -7.48 20.93 -10.59
CA SER A 35 -8.03 22.28 -10.41
C SER A 35 -9.05 22.31 -9.25
N THR A 36 -9.97 21.32 -9.22
CA THR A 36 -10.95 21.18 -8.14
C THR A 36 -10.26 20.94 -6.79
N TYR A 37 -9.20 20.15 -6.75
CA TYR A 37 -8.39 19.99 -5.53
C TYR A 37 -7.71 21.30 -5.12
N GLY A 38 -7.19 22.06 -6.09
CA GLY A 38 -6.62 23.39 -5.83
C GLY A 38 -7.59 24.35 -5.17
N GLU A 39 -8.87 24.33 -5.57
CA GLU A 39 -9.93 25.12 -4.92
C GLU A 39 -10.18 24.64 -3.48
N LEU A 40 -10.27 23.31 -3.25
CA LEU A 40 -10.48 22.76 -1.91
C LEU A 40 -9.32 23.02 -0.95
N ILE A 41 -8.07 23.09 -1.47
CA ILE A 41 -6.91 23.51 -0.70
C ILE A 41 -7.01 25.00 -0.34
N LYS A 42 -7.37 25.85 -1.29
CA LYS A 42 -7.61 27.30 -1.04
C LYS A 42 -8.73 27.55 -0.03
N GLU A 43 -9.77 26.70 -0.05
CA GLU A 43 -10.86 26.73 0.94
C GLU A 43 -10.44 26.22 2.31
N GLY A 44 -9.21 25.70 2.46
CA GLY A 44 -8.69 25.13 3.71
C GLY A 44 -9.29 23.77 4.10
N LYS A 45 -10.10 23.14 3.24
CA LYS A 45 -10.78 21.87 3.51
C LYS A 45 -9.88 20.66 3.41
N ILE A 46 -8.85 20.71 2.58
CA ILE A 46 -7.82 19.66 2.44
C ILE A 46 -6.43 20.32 2.41
N ARG A 47 -5.40 19.64 2.87
CA ARG A 47 -4.02 20.16 2.84
C ARG A 47 -3.22 19.59 1.69
N TYR A 48 -3.30 18.28 1.49
CA TYR A 48 -2.57 17.55 0.46
C TYR A 48 -3.49 16.58 -0.26
N ILE A 49 -3.08 16.19 -1.46
CA ILE A 49 -3.78 15.19 -2.27
C ILE A 49 -2.92 13.96 -2.52
N GLY A 50 -3.56 12.81 -2.59
CA GLY A 50 -2.94 11.54 -2.94
C GLY A 50 -3.69 10.80 -4.03
N ALA A 51 -3.03 9.84 -4.65
CA ALA A 51 -3.58 8.96 -5.67
C ALA A 51 -3.66 7.51 -5.15
N SER A 52 -4.60 6.74 -5.66
CA SER A 52 -4.68 5.29 -5.45
C SER A 52 -5.15 4.62 -6.74
N ASN A 53 -4.57 3.46 -7.07
CA ASN A 53 -4.89 2.70 -8.29
C ASN A 53 -4.68 3.52 -9.58
N PHE A 54 -3.61 4.30 -9.63
CA PHE A 54 -3.14 5.00 -10.84
C PHE A 54 -2.05 4.19 -11.53
N GLU A 55 -2.01 4.24 -12.85
CA GLU A 55 -0.94 3.72 -13.67
C GLU A 55 0.19 4.76 -13.81
N ALA A 56 1.44 4.32 -14.06
CA ALA A 56 2.59 5.21 -14.17
C ALA A 56 2.41 6.36 -15.19
N PRO A 57 1.90 6.14 -16.42
CA PRO A 57 1.69 7.23 -17.38
C PRO A 57 0.70 8.30 -16.87
N ARG A 58 -0.35 7.87 -16.17
CA ARG A 58 -1.36 8.78 -15.63
C ARG A 58 -0.82 9.59 -14.46
N LEU A 59 0.03 8.98 -13.63
CA LEU A 59 0.69 9.69 -12.54
C LEU A 59 1.68 10.73 -13.09
N ALA A 60 2.45 10.38 -14.12
CA ALA A 60 3.36 11.28 -14.81
C ALA A 60 2.63 12.46 -15.51
N GLU A 61 1.49 12.18 -16.15
CA GLU A 61 0.64 13.20 -16.76
C GLU A 61 0.12 14.19 -15.71
N ALA A 62 -0.40 13.68 -14.58
CA ALA A 62 -0.87 14.54 -13.49
C ALA A 62 0.23 15.46 -12.96
N ALA A 63 1.43 14.95 -12.77
CA ALA A 63 2.57 15.74 -12.32
C ALA A 63 2.96 16.82 -13.32
N LYS A 64 2.95 16.49 -14.62
CA LYS A 64 3.23 17.46 -15.68
C LYS A 64 2.19 18.59 -15.69
N ILE A 65 0.90 18.25 -15.64
CA ILE A 65 -0.19 19.23 -15.59
C ILE A 65 -0.08 20.10 -14.34
N ALA A 66 0.16 19.50 -13.18
CA ALA A 66 0.35 20.23 -11.93
C ALA A 66 1.46 21.28 -12.03
N LYS A 67 2.63 20.88 -12.58
CA LYS A 67 3.77 21.77 -12.79
C LYS A 67 3.47 22.87 -13.79
N ASP A 68 2.94 22.54 -14.96
CA ASP A 68 2.74 23.47 -16.07
C ASP A 68 1.67 24.54 -15.75
N LYS A 69 0.70 24.19 -14.90
CA LYS A 69 -0.45 25.04 -14.58
C LYS A 69 -0.43 25.58 -13.15
N GLY A 70 0.59 25.29 -12.35
CA GLY A 70 0.67 25.72 -10.96
C GLY A 70 -0.44 25.13 -10.08
N LEU A 71 -0.88 23.90 -10.40
CA LEU A 71 -1.90 23.16 -9.65
C LEU A 71 -1.23 22.24 -8.60
N PRO A 72 -1.98 21.75 -7.58
CA PRO A 72 -1.44 20.82 -6.62
C PRO A 72 -1.09 19.48 -7.29
N GLY A 73 0.05 18.90 -6.93
CA GLY A 73 0.45 17.54 -7.33
C GLY A 73 0.13 16.51 -6.26
N TYR A 74 0.03 15.25 -6.65
CA TYR A 74 -0.12 14.14 -5.71
C TYR A 74 1.16 13.96 -4.89
N VAL A 75 1.05 13.93 -3.55
CA VAL A 75 2.17 13.72 -2.63
C VAL A 75 2.28 12.27 -2.17
N SER A 76 1.25 11.47 -2.39
CA SER A 76 1.24 10.05 -2.03
C SER A 76 0.58 9.19 -3.10
N LEU A 77 1.05 7.93 -3.18
CA LEU A 77 0.40 6.85 -3.93
C LEU A 77 0.03 5.71 -2.98
N GLN A 78 -1.20 5.21 -3.10
CA GLN A 78 -1.67 4.04 -2.37
C GLN A 78 -1.89 2.88 -3.35
N PRO A 79 -0.87 2.05 -3.65
CA PRO A 79 -0.97 0.92 -4.56
C PRO A 79 -1.31 -0.38 -3.83
N HIS A 80 -1.78 -1.39 -4.57
CA HIS A 80 -1.76 -2.78 -4.13
C HIS A 80 -0.32 -3.32 -4.21
N TYR A 81 0.31 -3.57 -3.06
CA TYR A 81 1.69 -4.07 -3.06
C TYR A 81 1.99 -4.95 -1.85
N ASN A 82 2.54 -6.12 -2.10
CA ASN A 82 3.03 -7.09 -1.13
C ASN A 82 3.90 -8.14 -1.84
N LEU A 83 4.46 -9.10 -1.09
CA LEU A 83 5.32 -10.18 -1.61
C LEU A 83 4.69 -11.03 -2.75
N LEU A 84 3.37 -11.08 -2.89
CA LEU A 84 2.69 -11.89 -3.92
C LEU A 84 2.24 -11.06 -5.12
N GLU A 85 2.14 -9.76 -4.99
CA GLU A 85 1.60 -8.84 -6.00
C GLU A 85 2.64 -7.76 -6.39
N ARG A 86 3.92 -8.14 -6.43
CA ARG A 86 5.04 -7.25 -6.77
C ARG A 86 4.90 -6.56 -8.13
N PRO A 87 4.49 -7.27 -9.21
CA PRO A 87 4.37 -6.65 -10.53
C PRO A 87 3.34 -5.52 -10.64
N LEU A 88 2.42 -5.38 -9.67
CA LEU A 88 1.43 -4.29 -9.66
C LEU A 88 2.02 -2.94 -9.30
N PHE A 89 3.22 -2.92 -8.72
CA PHE A 89 3.87 -1.68 -8.29
C PHE A 89 5.31 -1.55 -8.76
N GLU A 90 6.12 -2.62 -8.66
CA GLU A 90 7.55 -2.59 -9.03
C GLU A 90 7.75 -2.28 -10.52
N GLY A 91 8.82 -1.57 -10.84
CA GLY A 91 9.13 -1.10 -12.19
C GLY A 91 8.56 0.29 -12.49
N PRO A 92 7.87 0.52 -13.62
CA PRO A 92 7.53 1.87 -14.08
C PRO A 92 6.76 2.73 -13.08
N LEU A 93 5.87 2.13 -12.27
CA LEU A 93 5.09 2.87 -11.29
C LEU A 93 5.93 3.27 -10.07
N GLU A 94 6.77 2.36 -9.59
CA GLU A 94 7.73 2.65 -8.53
C GLU A 94 8.74 3.71 -8.97
N ASP A 95 9.30 3.56 -10.17
CA ASP A 95 10.26 4.51 -10.74
C ASP A 95 9.66 5.93 -10.81
N GLU A 96 8.41 6.04 -11.23
CA GLU A 96 7.73 7.34 -11.30
C GLU A 96 7.49 7.93 -9.90
N CYS A 97 7.14 7.11 -8.91
CA CYS A 97 7.02 7.57 -7.51
C CYS A 97 8.35 8.10 -6.98
N VAL A 98 9.44 7.36 -7.19
CA VAL A 98 10.79 7.76 -6.75
C VAL A 98 11.21 9.05 -7.44
N LYS A 99 11.04 9.15 -8.75
CA LYS A 99 11.38 10.34 -9.56
C LYS A 99 10.65 11.60 -9.08
N GLN A 100 9.39 11.48 -8.69
CA GLN A 100 8.56 12.60 -8.24
C GLN A 100 8.64 12.87 -6.73
N GLY A 101 9.29 12.00 -5.95
CA GLY A 101 9.32 12.09 -4.48
C GLY A 101 7.95 11.80 -3.84
N ILE A 102 7.13 10.98 -4.50
CA ILE A 102 5.81 10.58 -4.00
C ILE A 102 5.97 9.51 -2.92
N GLY A 103 5.39 9.75 -1.74
CA GLY A 103 5.35 8.76 -0.64
C GLY A 103 4.41 7.60 -0.97
N VAL A 104 4.89 6.36 -0.78
CA VAL A 104 4.10 5.16 -1.11
C VAL A 104 3.56 4.50 0.15
N ILE A 105 2.23 4.31 0.20
CA ILE A 105 1.50 3.76 1.35
C ILE A 105 0.64 2.56 0.91
N PRO A 106 1.24 1.37 0.67
CA PRO A 106 0.55 0.25 0.05
C PRO A 106 -0.59 -0.31 0.90
N TYR A 107 -1.69 -0.68 0.23
CA TYR A 107 -2.78 -1.44 0.83
C TYR A 107 -2.60 -2.95 0.61
N TRP A 108 -3.24 -3.77 1.46
CA TRP A 108 -3.12 -5.23 1.49
C TRP A 108 -1.68 -5.75 1.59
N PRO A 109 -0.85 -5.16 2.43
CA PRO A 109 0.56 -5.54 2.58
C PRO A 109 0.75 -6.99 3.05
N LEU A 110 -0.29 -7.59 3.63
CA LEU A 110 -0.33 -8.99 4.07
C LEU A 110 -1.15 -9.90 3.14
N ALA A 111 -1.42 -9.49 1.88
CA ALA A 111 -2.24 -10.24 0.93
C ALA A 111 -3.57 -10.70 1.56
N ALA A 112 -4.36 -9.75 2.11
CA ALA A 112 -5.60 -9.99 2.84
C ALA A 112 -5.49 -10.99 4.01
N GLY A 113 -4.28 -11.18 4.54
CA GLY A 113 -3.96 -12.06 5.67
C GLY A 113 -3.32 -13.39 5.27
N PHE A 114 -3.11 -13.69 3.98
CA PHE A 114 -2.42 -14.90 3.53
C PHE A 114 -0.99 -14.98 4.09
N LEU A 115 -0.25 -13.87 4.03
CA LEU A 115 1.15 -13.80 4.49
C LEU A 115 1.32 -13.96 6.02
N SER A 116 0.23 -14.06 6.78
CA SER A 116 0.31 -14.44 8.19
C SER A 116 0.72 -15.90 8.40
N GLY A 117 0.67 -16.72 7.33
CA GLY A 117 1.04 -18.13 7.38
C GLY A 117 -0.04 -19.08 7.94
N LYS A 118 -1.24 -18.61 8.26
CA LYS A 118 -2.32 -19.44 8.79
C LYS A 118 -3.09 -20.23 7.73
N TYR A 119 -2.84 -19.96 6.45
CA TYR A 119 -3.47 -20.64 5.32
C TYR A 119 -2.40 -21.43 4.56
N ARG A 120 -2.40 -22.75 4.70
CA ARG A 120 -1.40 -23.66 4.09
C ARG A 120 -2.04 -24.63 3.10
N SER A 121 -3.37 -24.80 3.20
CA SER A 121 -4.16 -25.71 2.38
C SER A 121 -5.57 -25.17 2.19
N GLU A 122 -6.35 -25.78 1.29
CA GLU A 122 -7.77 -25.42 1.10
C GLU A 122 -8.61 -25.62 2.38
N ALA A 123 -8.25 -26.58 3.22
CA ALA A 123 -8.93 -26.82 4.51
C ALA A 123 -8.83 -25.62 5.46
N ASP A 124 -7.82 -24.76 5.28
CA ASP A 124 -7.63 -23.58 6.12
C ASP A 124 -8.50 -22.37 5.69
N LEU A 125 -9.10 -22.41 4.50
CA LEU A 125 -9.86 -21.26 3.96
C LEU A 125 -11.08 -20.90 4.80
N GLY A 126 -11.60 -21.82 5.59
CA GLY A 126 -12.69 -21.56 6.53
C GLY A 126 -12.31 -20.75 7.79
N LYS A 127 -11.01 -20.50 8.05
CA LYS A 127 -10.52 -19.82 9.27
C LYS A 127 -10.94 -18.34 9.38
N SER A 128 -11.39 -17.70 8.30
CA SER A 128 -11.94 -16.34 8.34
C SER A 128 -12.86 -16.06 7.16
N PRO A 129 -13.71 -15.01 7.26
CA PRO A 129 -14.57 -14.58 6.15
C PRO A 129 -13.81 -14.23 4.84
N ARG A 130 -12.54 -13.87 4.95
CA ARG A 130 -11.67 -13.55 3.79
C ARG A 130 -11.04 -14.80 3.16
N GLY A 131 -11.06 -15.93 3.86
CA GLY A 131 -10.36 -17.16 3.44
C GLY A 131 -10.70 -17.64 2.03
N PRO A 132 -11.99 -17.74 1.61
CA PRO A 132 -12.33 -18.20 0.27
C PRO A 132 -11.65 -17.40 -0.85
N GLY A 133 -11.47 -16.08 -0.70
CA GLY A 133 -10.77 -15.22 -1.66
C GLY A 133 -9.24 -15.42 -1.70
N LEU A 134 -8.67 -16.20 -0.76
CA LEU A 134 -7.24 -16.47 -0.68
C LEU A 134 -6.82 -17.73 -1.43
N LYS A 135 -7.77 -18.51 -1.98
CA LYS A 135 -7.49 -19.73 -2.74
C LYS A 135 -6.49 -19.47 -3.88
N LYS A 136 -6.54 -18.30 -4.51
CA LYS A 136 -5.63 -17.90 -5.60
C LYS A 136 -4.14 -17.89 -5.19
N TYR A 137 -3.84 -17.75 -3.90
CA TYR A 137 -2.48 -17.75 -3.37
C TYR A 137 -2.01 -19.14 -2.89
N LEU A 138 -2.88 -20.14 -2.83
CA LEU A 138 -2.53 -21.53 -2.52
C LEU A 138 -1.97 -22.23 -3.77
N ASN A 139 -0.82 -21.76 -4.20
CA ASN A 139 -0.05 -22.26 -5.34
C ASN A 139 1.43 -22.34 -4.96
N ASP A 140 2.28 -22.85 -5.87
CA ASP A 140 3.71 -23.06 -5.61
C ASP A 140 4.41 -21.75 -5.17
N LYS A 141 4.13 -20.61 -5.82
CA LYS A 141 4.66 -19.29 -5.45
C LYS A 141 4.24 -18.89 -4.04
N GLY A 142 2.94 -18.96 -3.74
CA GLY A 142 2.42 -18.59 -2.44
C GLY A 142 3.01 -19.44 -1.31
N LEU A 143 3.12 -20.75 -1.52
CA LEU A 143 3.73 -21.67 -0.54
C LEU A 143 5.23 -21.45 -0.40
N ALA A 144 5.95 -21.13 -1.49
CA ALA A 144 7.37 -20.77 -1.45
C ALA A 144 7.60 -19.48 -0.65
N VAL A 145 6.77 -18.47 -0.83
CA VAL A 145 6.82 -17.22 -0.05
C VAL A 145 6.56 -17.50 1.43
N LEU A 146 5.56 -18.31 1.77
CA LEU A 146 5.31 -18.68 3.17
C LEU A 146 6.49 -19.42 3.79
N LYS A 147 7.14 -20.33 3.05
CA LYS A 147 8.34 -21.04 3.51
C LYS A 147 9.52 -20.08 3.76
N ALA A 148 9.70 -19.08 2.89
CA ALA A 148 10.73 -18.06 3.09
C ALA A 148 10.42 -17.15 4.30
N LEU A 149 9.16 -16.79 4.51
CA LEU A 149 8.71 -16.04 5.70
C LEU A 149 8.95 -16.86 6.99
N ASP A 150 8.65 -18.17 6.99
CA ASP A 150 8.90 -19.05 8.14
C ASP A 150 10.40 -19.11 8.49
N ALA A 151 11.26 -19.24 7.46
CA ALA A 151 12.71 -19.30 7.66
C ALA A 151 13.26 -17.97 8.23
N ALA A 152 12.85 -16.85 7.65
CA ALA A 152 13.23 -15.52 8.14
C ALA A 152 12.66 -15.26 9.54
N GLY A 153 11.39 -15.63 9.80
CA GLY A 153 10.75 -15.52 11.10
C GLY A 153 11.51 -16.30 12.18
N LYS A 154 11.90 -17.54 11.89
CA LYS A 154 12.72 -18.36 12.80
C LYS A 154 14.09 -17.73 13.08
N LYS A 155 14.74 -17.18 12.03
CA LYS A 155 16.07 -16.56 12.14
C LYS A 155 16.05 -15.30 13.00
N HIS A 156 15.00 -14.50 12.88
CA HIS A 156 14.87 -13.21 13.53
C HIS A 156 13.97 -13.22 14.78
N ASP A 157 13.51 -14.38 15.24
CA ASP A 157 12.54 -14.53 16.33
C ASP A 157 11.29 -13.63 16.13
N ALA A 158 10.74 -13.66 14.93
CA ALA A 158 9.64 -12.78 14.53
C ALA A 158 8.53 -13.56 13.81
N SER A 159 7.30 -13.05 13.87
CA SER A 159 6.17 -13.62 13.13
C SER A 159 6.29 -13.36 11.62
N ASN A 160 5.63 -14.20 10.81
CA ASN A 160 5.52 -13.97 9.36
C ASN A 160 4.94 -12.59 9.02
N VAL A 161 3.99 -12.11 9.82
CA VAL A 161 3.39 -10.78 9.69
C VAL A 161 4.45 -9.70 9.87
N THR A 162 5.22 -9.78 10.95
CA THR A 162 6.30 -8.84 11.27
C THR A 162 7.36 -8.83 10.17
N VAL A 163 7.77 -10.02 9.68
CA VAL A 163 8.75 -10.17 8.60
C VAL A 163 8.23 -9.59 7.28
N ALA A 164 7.00 -9.90 6.88
CA ALA A 164 6.42 -9.38 5.64
C ALA A 164 6.31 -7.86 5.63
N LEU A 165 5.93 -7.25 6.76
CA LEU A 165 5.87 -5.80 6.90
C LEU A 165 7.27 -5.17 6.95
N ALA A 166 8.23 -5.78 7.65
CA ALA A 166 9.62 -5.32 7.68
C ALA A 166 10.24 -5.35 6.29
N TRP A 167 9.98 -6.40 5.48
CA TRP A 167 10.41 -6.48 4.09
C TRP A 167 9.89 -5.30 3.27
N LEU A 168 8.59 -4.95 3.38
CA LEU A 168 8.01 -3.77 2.72
C LEU A 168 8.69 -2.47 3.16
N MET A 169 8.84 -2.27 4.46
CA MET A 169 9.39 -1.02 5.02
C MET A 169 10.89 -0.85 4.77
N GLN A 170 11.60 -1.91 4.35
CA GLN A 170 12.99 -1.80 3.91
C GLN A 170 13.12 -1.41 2.42
N ARG A 171 12.02 -1.35 1.66
CA ARG A 171 12.02 -0.82 0.28
C ARG A 171 12.12 0.70 0.32
N LYS A 172 13.03 1.27 -0.49
CA LYS A 172 13.30 2.72 -0.51
C LYS A 172 12.10 3.57 -0.92
N SER A 173 11.22 3.00 -1.75
CA SER A 173 10.00 3.67 -2.24
C SER A 173 8.88 3.71 -1.20
N ILE A 174 8.91 2.84 -0.18
CA ILE A 174 7.79 2.67 0.75
C ILE A 174 7.92 3.61 1.95
N THR A 175 6.89 4.42 2.17
CA THR A 175 6.80 5.30 3.34
C THR A 175 6.23 4.54 4.54
N ALA A 176 5.08 3.90 4.39
CA ALA A 176 4.45 3.09 5.44
C ALA A 176 3.35 2.19 4.86
N PRO A 177 3.28 0.89 5.20
CA PRO A 177 2.17 0.03 4.80
C PRO A 177 0.90 0.32 5.60
N ILE A 178 -0.28 0.18 4.97
CA ILE A 178 -1.57 0.31 5.63
C ILE A 178 -2.02 -1.05 6.14
N VAL A 179 -2.15 -1.18 7.45
CA VAL A 179 -2.56 -2.42 8.12
C VAL A 179 -3.65 -2.16 9.16
N SER A 180 -4.41 -3.20 9.49
CA SER A 180 -5.36 -3.16 10.61
C SER A 180 -5.27 -4.42 11.46
N ALA A 181 -5.61 -4.28 12.75
CA ALA A 181 -5.71 -5.36 13.71
C ALA A 181 -7.14 -5.44 14.27
N THR A 182 -7.59 -6.64 14.61
CA THR A 182 -8.87 -6.89 15.28
C THR A 182 -8.70 -7.36 16.73
N SER A 183 -7.44 -7.49 17.19
CA SER A 183 -7.09 -7.81 18.57
C SER A 183 -5.81 -7.09 18.99
N LEU A 184 -5.60 -6.95 20.31
CA LEU A 184 -4.36 -6.37 20.86
C LEU A 184 -3.13 -7.21 20.51
N GLU A 185 -3.25 -8.52 20.44
CA GLU A 185 -2.17 -9.43 20.04
C GLU A 185 -1.73 -9.16 18.59
N GLN A 186 -2.69 -9.07 17.67
CA GLN A 186 -2.40 -8.67 16.29
C GLN A 186 -1.74 -7.30 16.23
N LEU A 187 -2.25 -6.32 16.99
CA LEU A 187 -1.66 -4.98 17.01
C LEU A 187 -0.20 -5.01 17.47
N LYS A 188 0.12 -5.73 18.56
CA LYS A 188 1.51 -5.90 19.03
C LYS A 188 2.41 -6.47 17.94
N THR A 189 1.92 -7.46 17.17
CA THR A 189 2.65 -8.06 16.04
C THR A 189 2.92 -7.03 14.93
N LEU A 190 1.93 -6.18 14.60
CA LEU A 190 2.08 -5.15 13.59
C LEU A 190 3.10 -4.08 13.98
N ILE A 191 3.01 -3.55 15.22
CA ILE A 191 3.88 -2.47 15.71
C ILE A 191 5.32 -2.93 15.99
N ALA A 192 5.59 -4.23 16.02
CA ALA A 192 6.95 -4.76 16.11
C ALA A 192 7.72 -4.65 14.78
N ALA A 193 7.02 -4.57 13.65
CA ALA A 193 7.64 -4.59 12.32
C ALA A 193 8.62 -3.43 12.05
N PRO A 194 8.39 -2.18 12.45
CA PRO A 194 9.35 -1.10 12.23
C PRO A 194 10.69 -1.29 12.92
N ALA A 195 10.73 -2.04 14.02
CA ALA A 195 11.97 -2.32 14.77
C ALA A 195 12.77 -3.47 14.14
N LEU A 196 12.14 -4.34 13.34
CA LEU A 196 12.81 -5.48 12.72
C LEU A 196 13.65 -5.03 11.52
N LYS A 197 14.95 -5.32 11.56
CA LYS A 197 15.86 -5.17 10.42
C LYS A 197 16.22 -6.56 9.89
N LEU A 198 15.67 -6.89 8.73
CA LEU A 198 16.02 -8.12 8.02
C LEU A 198 17.44 -8.00 7.45
N ASP A 199 18.23 -9.06 7.58
CA ASP A 199 19.53 -9.12 6.94
C ASP A 199 19.41 -9.36 5.41
N ALA A 200 20.50 -9.13 4.70
CA ALA A 200 20.54 -9.24 3.23
C ALA A 200 20.16 -10.64 2.72
N GLU A 201 20.51 -11.70 3.47
CA GLU A 201 20.18 -13.07 3.11
C GLU A 201 18.67 -13.32 3.19
N SER A 202 18.02 -12.88 4.26
CA SER A 202 16.56 -12.98 4.44
C SER A 202 15.80 -12.18 3.38
N VAL A 203 16.26 -10.95 3.09
CA VAL A 203 15.67 -10.14 2.01
C VAL A 203 15.82 -10.83 0.66
N ALA A 204 17.01 -11.33 0.31
CA ALA A 204 17.25 -12.02 -0.96
C ALA A 204 16.43 -13.32 -1.10
N ALA A 205 16.24 -14.07 0.00
CA ALA A 205 15.41 -15.28 0.01
C ALA A 205 13.92 -14.93 -0.23
N LEU A 206 13.41 -13.88 0.40
CA LEU A 206 12.04 -13.39 0.19
C LEU A 206 11.86 -12.85 -1.23
N ASP A 207 12.83 -12.10 -1.74
CA ASP A 207 12.81 -11.58 -3.11
C ASP A 207 12.79 -12.71 -4.14
N LYS A 208 13.61 -13.75 -3.96
CA LYS A 208 13.64 -14.92 -4.83
C LYS A 208 12.34 -15.72 -4.79
N ALA A 209 11.77 -15.93 -3.60
CA ALA A 209 10.53 -16.69 -3.45
C ALA A 209 9.31 -15.96 -4.03
N SER A 210 9.37 -14.63 -4.11
CA SER A 210 8.29 -13.74 -4.56
C SER A 210 8.44 -13.22 -5.99
N ALA A 211 9.48 -13.63 -6.71
CA ALA A 211 9.76 -13.25 -8.10
C ALA A 211 8.70 -13.73 -9.10
#